data_25e8e4cd11404a2084273456587e8be9
#
_entry.id   25e8e4cd11404a2084273456587e8be9
#
_cell.length_a   1.000
_cell.length_b   1.000
_cell.length_c   1.000
_cell.angle_alpha   90.00
_cell.angle_beta   90.00
_cell.angle_gamma   90.00
#
_symmetry.space_group_name_H-M   'P 1'
#
loop_
_entity.id
_entity.type
_entity.pdbx_description
1 polymer ?
#
loop_
_entity_poly.entity_id
_entity_poly.type
_entity_poly.pdbx_seq_one_letter_code
_entity_poly.pdbx_strand_id
1 'polypeptide(L)'
;MSTRGLGNRLATWFAALAAIALLLPLAGCLPTPRPASSTTPSATASKGPILVVASVNQWGTLAQEIGGDDVKVTTILNSTNVDAHDFEPKTSDIAEIQKAQVVVTNGAGYDSWASKSIAKSTVSVSAASTVGAISGDNPHLWFSKDARKAMATELADTFSKILPSKKKSFDKRLKTWQSEESDLEDAMAAFAKKHRNTTYAATEAVAYYLMSDMKLKDVTPQGYLQSVTSGGEAAPADLQEFQELLESDKAKLLVDNPQESSDSAALLKKTATANKVPVIEITEQMPSDQHTLTGWISSLVETMTKQVAAAQTDEKDSSNDTSDGTATDANTQDASPSPSSASQSASDPSSSTSPSSAQ
;
A
#
# COMPACT_ATOMS: atom_id res chain seq x y z
N MET A 1 10.00 -50.04 -28.53
CA MET A 1 10.55 -51.14 -27.73
C MET A 1 10.28 -50.86 -26.27
N SER A 2 9.37 -51.55 -25.80
CA SER A 2 9.21 -52.56 -24.73
C SER A 2 8.98 -51.91 -23.38
N THR A 3 7.83 -51.82 -22.82
CA THR A 3 6.79 -52.73 -22.26
C THR A 3 7.04 -53.14 -20.81
N ARG A 4 5.99 -52.97 -20.01
CA ARG A 4 5.51 -53.79 -18.86
C ARG A 4 6.20 -53.53 -17.50
N GLY A 5 5.52 -53.60 -16.35
CA GLY A 5 4.17 -54.03 -16.06
C GLY A 5 3.83 -53.86 -14.59
N LEU A 6 2.58 -53.83 -14.40
CA LEU A 6 1.66 -54.28 -13.36
C LEU A 6 2.20 -55.09 -12.19
N GLY A 7 1.66 -54.83 -10.99
CA GLY A 7 1.80 -55.71 -9.81
C GLY A 7 0.83 -55.37 -8.69
N ASN A 8 -0.43 -55.73 -8.90
CA ASN A 8 -1.48 -55.81 -7.88
C ASN A 8 -1.16 -56.96 -6.89
N ARG A 9 -1.39 -56.81 -5.58
CA ARG A 9 -1.84 -57.93 -4.74
C ARG A 9 -2.65 -57.47 -3.53
N LEU A 10 -3.89 -57.82 -3.58
CA LEU A 10 -4.84 -58.07 -2.48
C LEU A 10 -4.40 -59.29 -1.65
N ALA A 11 -4.70 -59.31 -0.35
CA ALA A 11 -5.16 -60.50 0.37
C ALA A 11 -5.58 -60.16 1.81
N THR A 12 -6.81 -60.10 2.03
CA THR A 12 -7.67 -60.68 3.10
C THR A 12 -7.05 -61.76 3.95
N TRP A 13 -7.37 -61.81 5.26
CA TRP A 13 -7.80 -63.01 5.97
C TRP A 13 -8.55 -62.70 7.27
N PHE A 14 -9.71 -63.29 7.39
CA PHE A 14 -10.59 -63.44 8.55
C PHE A 14 -10.00 -64.43 9.57
N ALA A 15 -10.35 -64.35 10.85
CA ALA A 15 -10.87 -65.46 11.62
C ALA A 15 -11.36 -65.02 13.01
N ALA A 16 -12.55 -65.45 13.29
CA ALA A 16 -13.30 -65.40 14.55
C ALA A 16 -12.78 -66.42 15.56
N LEU A 17 -13.05 -66.19 16.86
CA LEU A 17 -13.51 -67.28 17.76
C LEU A 17 -14.17 -66.71 19.02
N ALA A 18 -15.38 -67.20 19.25
CA ALA A 18 -16.26 -66.97 20.40
C ALA A 18 -15.79 -67.78 21.62
N ALA A 19 -15.97 -67.27 22.81
CA ALA A 19 -16.06 -68.06 24.03
C ALA A 19 -17.09 -67.39 24.95
N ILE A 20 -18.19 -68.17 25.11
CA ILE A 20 -19.30 -67.97 26.05
C ILE A 20 -18.88 -68.45 27.43
N ALA A 21 -19.06 -67.62 28.46
CA ALA A 21 -19.10 -68.07 29.84
C ALA A 21 -20.22 -67.32 30.59
N LEU A 22 -21.31 -68.11 30.87
CA LEU A 22 -22.43 -67.75 31.78
C LEU A 22 -21.90 -67.70 33.21
N LEU A 23 -22.20 -66.62 33.96
CA LEU A 23 -22.38 -66.67 35.41
C LEU A 23 -23.39 -65.61 35.89
N LEU A 24 -24.31 -66.07 36.68
CA LEU A 24 -25.55 -65.46 37.19
C LEU A 24 -25.32 -64.40 38.27
N PRO A 25 -26.37 -63.68 38.71
CA PRO A 25 -26.23 -62.28 39.19
C PRO A 25 -26.13 -62.22 40.72
N LEU A 26 -25.30 -61.31 41.22
CA LEU A 26 -25.38 -60.81 42.57
C LEU A 26 -25.92 -59.39 42.52
N ALA A 27 -27.13 -59.21 43.04
CA ALA A 27 -27.76 -57.93 43.27
C ALA A 27 -26.97 -57.12 44.32
N GLY A 28 -26.25 -56.14 43.88
CA GLY A 28 -25.62 -55.11 44.73
C GLY A 28 -26.10 -53.74 44.32
N CYS A 29 -26.81 -53.03 45.20
CA CYS A 29 -27.16 -51.65 45.00
C CYS A 29 -25.90 -50.76 44.87
N LEU A 30 -25.62 -50.34 43.63
CA LEU A 30 -24.63 -49.30 43.34
C LEU A 30 -25.37 -47.98 43.06
N PRO A 31 -24.91 -46.85 43.61
CA PRO A 31 -25.50 -45.56 43.26
C PRO A 31 -25.27 -45.25 41.80
N THR A 32 -26.33 -44.85 41.11
CA THR A 32 -26.30 -44.40 39.71
C THR A 32 -25.27 -43.31 39.53
N PRO A 33 -24.35 -43.40 38.57
CA PRO A 33 -23.51 -42.28 38.20
C PRO A 33 -24.40 -41.18 37.58
N ARG A 34 -24.50 -40.08 38.31
CA ARG A 34 -25.07 -38.83 37.79
C ARG A 34 -24.29 -38.48 36.55
N PRO A 35 -24.94 -38.18 35.39
CA PRO A 35 -24.22 -37.72 34.23
C PRO A 35 -23.39 -36.49 34.63
N ALA A 36 -22.09 -36.61 34.48
CA ALA A 36 -21.21 -35.47 34.61
C ALA A 36 -21.65 -34.47 33.51
N SER A 37 -22.25 -33.38 33.97
CA SER A 37 -22.47 -32.21 33.15
C SER A 37 -21.08 -31.81 32.61
N SER A 38 -20.85 -32.08 31.36
CA SER A 38 -19.71 -31.49 30.65
C SER A 38 -19.94 -29.99 30.65
N THR A 39 -19.38 -29.30 31.63
CA THR A 39 -19.19 -27.86 31.59
C THR A 39 -18.17 -27.62 30.49
N THR A 40 -18.66 -27.46 29.27
CA THR A 40 -17.90 -26.69 28.25
C THR A 40 -17.47 -25.40 28.91
N PRO A 41 -16.18 -25.05 28.92
CA PRO A 41 -15.77 -23.76 29.45
C PRO A 41 -16.49 -22.70 28.64
N SER A 42 -17.50 -22.09 29.23
CA SER A 42 -18.14 -20.91 28.69
C SER A 42 -17.04 -19.86 28.67
N ALA A 43 -16.57 -19.49 27.51
CA ALA A 43 -15.68 -18.36 27.35
C ALA A 43 -16.37 -17.19 28.06
N THR A 44 -15.74 -16.67 29.12
CA THR A 44 -16.25 -15.55 29.89
C THR A 44 -16.33 -14.39 28.91
N ALA A 45 -17.54 -14.06 28.46
CA ALA A 45 -17.76 -12.94 27.55
C ALA A 45 -17.14 -11.69 28.20
N SER A 46 -16.22 -11.05 27.51
CA SER A 46 -15.61 -9.79 27.95
C SER A 46 -16.71 -8.79 28.29
N LYS A 47 -16.70 -8.22 29.50
CA LYS A 47 -17.69 -7.24 29.93
C LYS A 47 -17.36 -5.80 29.50
N GLY A 48 -16.32 -5.59 28.70
CA GLY A 48 -15.86 -4.29 28.21
C GLY A 48 -15.55 -4.32 26.72
N PRO A 49 -15.11 -3.19 26.15
CA PRO A 49 -14.68 -3.14 24.76
C PRO A 49 -13.50 -4.07 24.53
N ILE A 50 -13.41 -4.62 23.32
CA ILE A 50 -12.27 -5.45 22.89
C ILE A 50 -11.01 -4.56 22.82
N LEU A 51 -9.94 -4.97 23.49
CA LEU A 51 -8.66 -4.25 23.42
C LEU A 51 -7.93 -4.63 22.12
N VAL A 52 -7.80 -3.65 21.23
CA VAL A 52 -7.16 -3.80 19.92
C VAL A 52 -5.88 -2.97 19.89
N VAL A 53 -4.79 -3.54 19.44
CA VAL A 53 -3.57 -2.80 19.11
C VAL A 53 -3.27 -2.96 17.64
N ALA A 54 -3.17 -1.85 16.92
CA ALA A 54 -2.77 -1.82 15.52
C ALA A 54 -1.31 -1.35 15.41
N SER A 55 -0.54 -2.00 14.56
CA SER A 55 0.83 -1.59 14.25
C SER A 55 0.86 -0.21 13.61
N VAL A 56 -0.05 0.06 12.67
CA VAL A 56 -0.11 1.27 11.84
C VAL A 56 -1.51 1.87 11.84
N ASN A 57 -1.60 3.18 11.59
CA ASN A 57 -2.85 3.94 11.74
C ASN A 57 -3.90 3.62 10.67
N GLN A 58 -3.52 3.21 9.48
CA GLN A 58 -4.44 2.81 8.42
C GLN A 58 -5.35 1.67 8.89
N TRP A 59 -4.74 0.61 9.42
CA TRP A 59 -5.48 -0.55 9.94
C TRP A 59 -6.11 -0.29 11.31
N GLY A 60 -5.50 0.59 12.11
CA GLY A 60 -6.08 1.04 13.38
C GLY A 60 -7.39 1.80 13.17
N THR A 61 -7.42 2.69 12.19
CA THR A 61 -8.63 3.45 11.81
C THR A 61 -9.71 2.51 11.29
N LEU A 62 -9.38 1.60 10.38
CA LEU A 62 -10.33 0.59 9.90
C LEU A 62 -10.89 -0.27 11.03
N ALA A 63 -10.03 -0.70 11.97
CA ALA A 63 -10.47 -1.47 13.14
C ALA A 63 -11.45 -0.67 14.01
N GLN A 64 -11.21 0.63 14.19
CA GLN A 64 -12.11 1.52 14.91
C GLN A 64 -13.44 1.73 14.18
N GLU A 65 -13.41 1.89 12.85
CA GLU A 65 -14.62 2.03 12.02
C GLU A 65 -15.52 0.78 12.13
N ILE A 66 -14.95 -0.41 12.01
CA ILE A 66 -15.70 -1.68 12.11
C ILE A 66 -16.11 -1.97 13.57
N GLY A 67 -15.22 -1.69 14.51
CA GLY A 67 -15.45 -1.97 15.95
C GLY A 67 -16.40 -1.00 16.65
N GLY A 68 -16.36 0.29 16.29
CA GLY A 68 -17.10 1.37 16.96
C GLY A 68 -16.78 1.43 18.46
N ASP A 69 -17.78 1.70 19.28
CA ASP A 69 -17.65 1.77 20.74
C ASP A 69 -17.45 0.39 21.42
N ASP A 70 -17.55 -0.69 20.65
CA ASP A 70 -17.38 -2.06 21.14
C ASP A 70 -15.89 -2.50 21.13
N VAL A 71 -15.00 -1.65 20.65
CA VAL A 71 -13.52 -1.83 20.68
C VAL A 71 -12.82 -0.61 21.28
N LYS A 72 -11.62 -0.83 21.77
CA LYS A 72 -10.68 0.24 22.15
C LYS A 72 -9.40 0.02 21.36
N VAL A 73 -9.16 0.85 20.38
CA VAL A 73 -8.00 0.75 19.50
C VAL A 73 -6.86 1.63 20.02
N THR A 74 -5.67 1.07 20.09
CA THR A 74 -4.40 1.78 20.27
C THR A 74 -3.55 1.54 19.03
N THR A 75 -3.06 2.60 18.41
CA THR A 75 -2.18 2.51 17.24
C THR A 75 -0.76 2.89 17.65
N ILE A 76 0.22 2.09 17.24
CA ILE A 76 1.64 2.31 17.58
C ILE A 76 2.25 3.35 16.65
N LEU A 77 2.35 3.07 15.36
CA LEU A 77 2.85 4.01 14.36
C LEU A 77 1.68 4.81 13.79
N ASN A 78 1.58 6.10 14.16
CA ASN A 78 0.43 6.95 13.87
C ASN A 78 0.80 8.38 13.45
N SER A 79 2.01 8.57 12.94
CA SER A 79 2.53 9.90 12.60
C SER A 79 3.17 9.89 11.21
N THR A 80 2.82 10.88 10.39
CA THR A 80 3.45 11.15 9.10
C THR A 80 4.85 11.77 9.23
N ASN A 81 5.32 12.05 10.45
CA ASN A 81 6.66 12.57 10.71
C ASN A 81 7.67 11.47 11.05
N VAL A 82 7.29 10.22 10.94
CA VAL A 82 8.13 9.05 11.25
C VAL A 82 8.23 8.21 9.99
N ASP A 83 9.46 7.95 9.57
CA ASP A 83 9.74 6.95 8.55
C ASP A 83 9.43 5.56 9.11
N ALA A 84 8.60 4.81 8.41
CA ALA A 84 8.19 3.49 8.86
C ALA A 84 9.28 2.44 8.70
N HIS A 85 10.19 2.63 7.76
CA HIS A 85 11.31 1.73 7.52
C HIS A 85 12.36 1.78 8.65
N ASP A 86 12.51 2.97 9.26
CA ASP A 86 13.41 3.20 10.39
C ASP A 86 12.72 3.09 11.76
N PHE A 87 11.44 2.69 11.79
CA PHE A 87 10.69 2.66 13.03
C PHE A 87 11.13 1.54 13.97
N GLU A 88 11.57 1.91 15.16
CA GLU A 88 11.87 1.00 16.26
C GLU A 88 10.84 1.16 17.40
N PRO A 89 10.11 0.07 17.78
CA PRO A 89 9.13 0.13 18.84
C PRO A 89 9.79 0.32 20.21
N LYS A 90 9.18 1.16 21.04
CA LYS A 90 9.58 1.34 22.44
C LYS A 90 9.12 0.14 23.29
N THR A 91 9.73 -0.05 24.44
CA THR A 91 9.29 -1.07 25.41
C THR A 91 7.82 -0.94 25.80
N SER A 92 7.31 0.31 25.85
CA SER A 92 5.89 0.58 26.09
C SER A 92 4.98 0.02 24.99
N ASP A 93 5.41 0.14 23.74
CA ASP A 93 4.66 -0.31 22.56
C ASP A 93 4.56 -1.85 22.55
N ILE A 94 5.66 -2.51 22.86
CA ILE A 94 5.68 -3.97 23.04
C ILE A 94 4.76 -4.40 24.18
N ALA A 95 4.75 -3.66 25.31
CA ALA A 95 3.86 -3.96 26.44
C ALA A 95 2.38 -3.78 26.09
N GLU A 96 2.01 -2.82 25.24
CA GLU A 96 0.64 -2.66 24.74
C GLU A 96 0.25 -3.83 23.83
N ILE A 97 1.12 -4.24 22.88
CA ILE A 97 0.89 -5.40 22.01
C ILE A 97 0.64 -6.67 22.86
N GLN A 98 1.42 -6.89 23.91
CA GLN A 98 1.27 -8.07 24.77
C GLN A 98 -0.01 -8.10 25.59
N LYS A 99 -0.64 -6.96 25.86
CA LYS A 99 -1.91 -6.84 26.58
C LYS A 99 -3.13 -6.93 25.68
N ALA A 100 -2.95 -6.80 24.36
CA ALA A 100 -4.04 -6.76 23.42
C ALA A 100 -4.80 -8.10 23.34
N GLN A 101 -6.11 -8.02 23.14
CA GLN A 101 -6.94 -9.18 22.79
C GLN A 101 -6.86 -9.46 21.28
N VAL A 102 -6.72 -8.40 20.49
CA VAL A 102 -6.51 -8.46 19.03
C VAL A 102 -5.34 -7.57 18.68
N VAL A 103 -4.40 -8.09 17.89
CA VAL A 103 -3.34 -7.30 17.26
C VAL A 103 -3.58 -7.29 15.77
N VAL A 104 -3.61 -6.09 15.20
CA VAL A 104 -3.82 -5.85 13.78
C VAL A 104 -2.51 -5.41 13.17
N THR A 105 -2.05 -6.13 12.14
CA THR A 105 -0.78 -5.88 11.46
C THR A 105 -0.96 -5.75 9.96
N ASN A 106 -0.03 -5.07 9.32
CA ASN A 106 0.06 -5.06 7.87
C ASN A 106 0.62 -6.39 7.33
N GLY A 107 1.72 -6.86 7.87
CA GLY A 107 2.46 -8.01 7.33
C GLY A 107 3.32 -7.64 6.13
N ALA A 108 3.59 -8.61 5.25
CA ALA A 108 4.49 -8.47 4.09
C ALA A 108 5.91 -7.92 4.42
N GLY A 109 6.35 -8.08 5.68
CA GLY A 109 7.64 -7.58 6.16
C GLY A 109 7.60 -6.19 6.80
N TYR A 110 6.55 -5.39 6.56
CA TYR A 110 6.46 -3.98 6.94
C TYR A 110 6.55 -3.74 8.46
N ASP A 111 5.78 -4.48 9.24
CA ASP A 111 5.66 -4.33 10.70
C ASP A 111 6.08 -5.59 11.48
N SER A 112 7.16 -6.21 11.04
CA SER A 112 7.69 -7.44 11.63
C SER A 112 7.99 -7.32 13.13
N TRP A 113 8.30 -6.13 13.63
CA TRP A 113 8.48 -5.82 15.05
C TRP A 113 7.21 -6.08 15.86
N ALA A 114 6.03 -5.76 15.30
CA ALA A 114 4.74 -6.02 15.94
C ALA A 114 4.44 -7.51 15.97
N SER A 115 4.56 -8.20 14.83
CA SER A 115 4.25 -9.62 14.68
C SER A 115 5.08 -10.51 15.63
N LYS A 116 6.36 -10.18 15.83
CA LYS A 116 7.25 -10.91 16.75
C LYS A 116 6.89 -10.76 18.23
N SER A 117 6.10 -9.75 18.56
CA SER A 117 5.76 -9.38 19.94
C SER A 117 4.38 -9.87 20.40
N ILE A 118 3.61 -10.51 19.50
CA ILE A 118 2.25 -10.99 19.79
C ILE A 118 2.28 -12.15 20.76
N ALA A 119 1.49 -12.05 21.84
CA ALA A 119 1.34 -13.13 22.81
C ALA A 119 0.55 -14.31 22.19
N LYS A 120 0.86 -15.55 22.63
CA LYS A 120 0.20 -16.77 22.10
C LYS A 120 -1.32 -16.82 22.26
N SER A 121 -1.85 -16.09 23.26
CA SER A 121 -3.29 -16.01 23.53
C SER A 121 -4.00 -14.90 22.75
N THR A 122 -3.27 -14.04 22.07
CA THR A 122 -3.78 -12.89 21.34
C THR A 122 -4.22 -13.31 19.95
N VAL A 123 -5.36 -12.82 19.48
CA VAL A 123 -5.81 -13.02 18.10
C VAL A 123 -5.03 -12.07 17.19
N SER A 124 -4.41 -12.61 16.15
CA SER A 124 -3.70 -11.82 15.15
C SER A 124 -4.54 -11.70 13.88
N VAL A 125 -4.70 -10.47 13.40
CA VAL A 125 -5.30 -10.13 12.11
C VAL A 125 -4.25 -9.42 11.27
N SER A 126 -3.90 -9.97 10.12
CA SER A 126 -2.84 -9.45 9.25
C SER A 126 -3.37 -9.20 7.84
N ALA A 127 -3.17 -7.99 7.32
CA ALA A 127 -3.58 -7.62 5.97
C ALA A 127 -2.93 -8.53 4.92
N ALA A 128 -1.65 -8.78 5.03
CA ALA A 128 -0.93 -9.68 4.14
C ALA A 128 -1.55 -11.08 4.12
N SER A 129 -1.92 -11.61 5.30
CA SER A 129 -2.54 -12.94 5.39
C SER A 129 -3.89 -13.01 4.71
N THR A 130 -4.67 -11.91 4.70
CA THR A 130 -6.02 -11.89 4.09
C THR A 130 -5.98 -11.95 2.57
N VAL A 131 -4.88 -11.51 1.96
CA VAL A 131 -4.72 -11.48 0.48
C VAL A 131 -3.60 -12.39 -0.02
N GLY A 132 -2.94 -13.12 0.87
CA GLY A 132 -1.86 -14.04 0.52
C GLY A 132 -0.54 -13.35 0.15
N ALA A 133 -0.35 -12.10 0.54
CA ALA A 133 0.91 -11.39 0.35
C ALA A 133 2.01 -11.93 1.28
N ILE A 134 3.24 -11.95 0.79
CA ILE A 134 4.41 -12.47 1.51
C ILE A 134 5.49 -11.39 1.67
N SER A 135 6.50 -11.67 2.47
CA SER A 135 7.67 -10.79 2.58
C SER A 135 8.38 -10.65 1.24
N GLY A 136 8.64 -9.41 0.82
CA GLY A 136 9.20 -9.06 -0.49
C GLY A 136 8.15 -8.57 -1.50
N ASP A 137 6.85 -8.80 -1.27
CA ASP A 137 5.81 -8.10 -2.02
C ASP A 137 5.74 -6.64 -1.56
N ASN A 138 5.18 -5.76 -2.43
CA ASN A 138 4.94 -4.37 -2.04
C ASN A 138 4.08 -4.32 -0.76
N PRO A 139 4.57 -3.70 0.33
CA PRO A 139 3.90 -3.77 1.62
C PRO A 139 2.74 -2.78 1.79
N HIS A 140 2.52 -1.82 0.89
CA HIS A 140 1.54 -0.74 1.03
C HIS A 140 0.10 -1.22 0.77
N LEU A 141 -0.31 -2.29 1.49
CA LEU A 141 -1.56 -3.04 1.28
C LEU A 141 -2.82 -2.21 1.55
N TRP A 142 -2.74 -1.17 2.37
CA TRP A 142 -3.88 -0.28 2.63
C TRP A 142 -4.35 0.48 1.40
N PHE A 143 -3.53 0.60 0.38
CA PHE A 143 -3.91 1.15 -0.92
C PHE A 143 -4.58 0.12 -1.85
N SER A 144 -4.53 -1.17 -1.55
CA SER A 144 -5.23 -2.22 -2.30
C SER A 144 -6.69 -2.32 -1.86
N LYS A 145 -7.64 -2.16 -2.79
CA LYS A 145 -9.07 -2.35 -2.50
C LYS A 145 -9.38 -3.77 -2.01
N ASP A 146 -8.68 -4.77 -2.55
CA ASP A 146 -8.89 -6.17 -2.17
C ASP A 146 -8.42 -6.42 -0.74
N ALA A 147 -7.28 -5.84 -0.33
CA ALA A 147 -6.79 -5.94 1.03
C ALA A 147 -7.69 -5.20 2.03
N ARG A 148 -8.18 -3.99 1.69
CA ARG A 148 -9.11 -3.25 2.55
C ARG A 148 -10.40 -4.03 2.77
N LYS A 149 -11.02 -4.58 1.72
CA LYS A 149 -12.26 -5.38 1.80
C LYS A 149 -12.08 -6.66 2.62
N ALA A 150 -10.96 -7.36 2.41
CA ALA A 150 -10.63 -8.55 3.16
C ALA A 150 -10.39 -8.24 4.65
N MET A 151 -9.64 -7.17 4.96
CA MET A 151 -9.39 -6.73 6.33
C MET A 151 -10.66 -6.29 7.05
N ALA A 152 -11.53 -5.50 6.43
CA ALA A 152 -12.78 -5.08 7.03
C ALA A 152 -13.67 -6.29 7.39
N THR A 153 -13.71 -7.30 6.52
CA THR A 153 -14.44 -8.54 6.76
C THR A 153 -13.85 -9.36 7.90
N GLU A 154 -12.52 -9.55 7.89
CA GLU A 154 -11.82 -10.32 8.92
C GLU A 154 -11.92 -9.66 10.31
N LEU A 155 -11.86 -8.32 10.36
CA LEU A 155 -12.07 -7.57 11.61
C LEU A 155 -13.48 -7.75 12.15
N ALA A 156 -14.52 -7.63 11.31
CA ALA A 156 -15.91 -7.83 11.73
C ALA A 156 -16.17 -9.26 12.24
N ASP A 157 -15.60 -10.25 11.57
CA ASP A 157 -15.70 -11.67 11.95
C ASP A 157 -14.94 -11.93 13.26
N THR A 158 -13.74 -11.41 13.39
CA THR A 158 -12.92 -11.54 14.60
C THR A 158 -13.61 -10.91 15.80
N PHE A 159 -14.10 -9.69 15.69
CA PHE A 159 -14.82 -9.02 16.77
C PHE A 159 -16.12 -9.73 17.12
N SER A 160 -16.84 -10.29 16.12
CA SER A 160 -18.05 -11.07 16.33
C SER A 160 -17.78 -12.39 17.06
N LYS A 161 -16.63 -13.03 16.83
CA LYS A 161 -16.20 -14.24 17.57
C LYS A 161 -15.87 -13.92 19.03
N ILE A 162 -15.23 -12.79 19.30
CA ILE A 162 -14.82 -12.37 20.65
C ILE A 162 -16.02 -11.84 21.43
N LEU A 163 -16.91 -11.06 20.81
CA LEU A 163 -18.08 -10.44 21.43
C LEU A 163 -19.36 -10.74 20.67
N PRO A 164 -19.89 -12.00 20.73
CA PRO A 164 -21.03 -12.43 19.94
C PRO A 164 -22.31 -11.65 20.15
N SER A 165 -22.48 -11.06 21.34
CA SER A 165 -23.63 -10.20 21.67
C SER A 165 -23.71 -8.94 20.82
N LYS A 166 -22.60 -8.53 20.21
CA LYS A 166 -22.47 -7.31 19.38
C LYS A 166 -22.34 -7.60 17.88
N LYS A 167 -22.46 -8.88 17.47
CA LYS A 167 -22.34 -9.27 16.07
C LYS A 167 -23.18 -8.39 15.12
N LYS A 168 -24.45 -8.14 15.45
CA LYS A 168 -25.33 -7.30 14.63
C LYS A 168 -24.81 -5.86 14.45
N SER A 169 -24.11 -5.33 15.45
CA SER A 169 -23.51 -3.99 15.40
C SER A 169 -22.29 -4.01 14.47
N PHE A 170 -21.44 -5.02 14.56
CA PHE A 170 -20.29 -5.20 13.66
C PHE A 170 -20.73 -5.41 12.22
N ASP A 171 -21.70 -6.30 11.97
CA ASP A 171 -22.27 -6.55 10.63
C ASP A 171 -22.84 -5.25 10.03
N LYS A 172 -23.51 -4.42 10.82
CA LYS A 172 -24.07 -3.13 10.36
C LYS A 172 -22.95 -2.17 9.95
N ARG A 173 -21.91 -2.02 10.79
CA ARG A 173 -20.79 -1.11 10.48
C ARG A 173 -19.98 -1.60 9.27
N LEU A 174 -19.74 -2.90 9.17
CA LEU A 174 -19.13 -3.50 7.97
C LEU A 174 -19.94 -3.16 6.72
N LYS A 175 -21.25 -3.29 6.75
CA LYS A 175 -22.11 -2.96 5.60
C LYS A 175 -22.06 -1.48 5.24
N THR A 176 -22.03 -0.57 6.22
CA THR A 176 -21.85 0.86 5.97
C THR A 176 -20.51 1.13 5.30
N TRP A 177 -19.43 0.59 5.87
CA TRP A 177 -18.07 0.70 5.32
C TRP A 177 -17.99 0.14 3.89
N GLN A 178 -18.61 -1.01 3.61
CA GLN A 178 -18.65 -1.60 2.26
C GLN A 178 -19.35 -0.69 1.24
N SER A 179 -20.35 0.08 1.66
CA SER A 179 -21.00 1.07 0.78
C SER A 179 -20.05 2.22 0.44
N GLU A 180 -19.30 2.74 1.43
CA GLU A 180 -18.32 3.81 1.24
C GLU A 180 -17.14 3.34 0.35
N GLU A 181 -16.69 2.09 0.54
CA GLU A 181 -15.65 1.49 -0.31
C GLU A 181 -16.14 1.30 -1.76
N SER A 182 -17.43 0.96 -1.94
CA SER A 182 -18.04 0.87 -3.28
C SER A 182 -18.08 2.23 -3.99
N ASP A 183 -18.40 3.30 -3.27
CA ASP A 183 -18.39 4.66 -3.82
C ASP A 183 -16.97 5.08 -4.25
N LEU A 184 -15.94 4.69 -3.48
CA LEU A 184 -14.54 4.88 -3.83
C LEU A 184 -14.15 4.07 -5.07
N GLU A 185 -14.55 2.80 -5.15
CA GLU A 185 -14.30 1.96 -6.34
C GLU A 185 -14.94 2.57 -7.60
N ASP A 186 -16.14 3.12 -7.48
CA ASP A 186 -16.84 3.80 -8.58
C ASP A 186 -16.09 5.07 -9.01
N ALA A 187 -15.54 5.84 -8.07
CA ALA A 187 -14.71 7.00 -8.37
C ALA A 187 -13.41 6.61 -9.11
N MET A 188 -12.73 5.56 -8.66
CA MET A 188 -11.54 5.02 -9.33
C MET A 188 -11.87 4.52 -10.75
N ALA A 189 -13.00 3.83 -10.91
CA ALA A 189 -13.47 3.36 -12.22
C ALA A 189 -13.83 4.52 -13.16
N ALA A 190 -14.44 5.58 -12.65
CA ALA A 190 -14.74 6.80 -13.41
C ALA A 190 -13.46 7.49 -13.89
N PHE A 191 -12.45 7.61 -13.01
CA PHE A 191 -11.13 8.10 -13.39
C PHE A 191 -10.53 7.25 -14.52
N ALA A 192 -10.46 5.93 -14.34
CA ALA A 192 -9.90 5.00 -15.33
C ALA A 192 -10.59 5.08 -16.69
N LYS A 193 -11.91 5.32 -16.71
CA LYS A 193 -12.69 5.49 -17.94
C LYS A 193 -12.38 6.81 -18.64
N LYS A 194 -12.22 7.90 -17.89
CA LYS A 194 -12.00 9.26 -18.41
C LYS A 194 -10.55 9.50 -18.83
N HIS A 195 -9.60 8.95 -18.07
CA HIS A 195 -8.15 9.18 -18.20
C HIS A 195 -7.41 7.91 -18.61
N ARG A 196 -7.86 7.30 -19.72
CA ARG A 196 -7.27 6.05 -20.24
C ARG A 196 -5.80 6.26 -20.63
N ASN A 197 -4.98 5.26 -20.29
CA ASN A 197 -3.55 5.24 -20.60
C ASN A 197 -2.73 6.35 -19.94
N THR A 198 -3.24 6.98 -18.90
CA THR A 198 -2.43 7.91 -18.08
C THR A 198 -1.26 7.15 -17.49
N THR A 199 -0.07 7.67 -17.71
CA THR A 199 1.18 7.15 -17.15
C THR A 199 1.53 7.89 -15.87
N TYR A 200 2.18 7.19 -14.95
CA TYR A 200 2.77 7.80 -13.77
C TYR A 200 4.18 7.27 -13.56
N ALA A 201 5.00 8.04 -12.86
CA ALA A 201 6.22 7.58 -12.27
C ALA A 201 6.20 7.88 -10.77
N ALA A 202 7.00 7.19 -9.97
CA ALA A 202 6.99 7.33 -8.52
C ALA A 202 8.41 7.37 -7.95
N THR A 203 8.62 8.26 -6.95
CA THR A 203 9.89 8.29 -6.20
C THR A 203 10.02 7.06 -5.30
N GLU A 204 8.87 6.49 -4.90
CA GLU A 204 8.73 5.23 -4.19
C GLU A 204 7.40 4.57 -4.58
N ALA A 205 7.35 3.24 -4.56
CA ALA A 205 6.15 2.49 -4.98
C ALA A 205 5.03 2.48 -3.90
N VAL A 206 4.88 3.57 -3.12
CA VAL A 206 3.92 3.68 -2.01
C VAL A 206 2.48 3.45 -2.45
N ALA A 207 2.06 4.06 -3.55
CA ALA A 207 0.70 4.01 -4.04
C ALA A 207 0.47 2.98 -5.17
N TYR A 208 1.37 2.01 -5.35
CA TYR A 208 1.32 1.04 -6.44
C TYR A 208 -0.06 0.39 -6.63
N TYR A 209 -0.67 -0.10 -5.56
CA TYR A 209 -1.98 -0.75 -5.63
C TYR A 209 -3.09 0.23 -6.04
N LEU A 210 -3.08 1.44 -5.49
CA LEU A 210 -4.06 2.48 -5.86
C LEU A 210 -3.95 2.85 -7.34
N MET A 211 -2.73 3.07 -7.83
CA MET A 211 -2.48 3.38 -9.24
C MET A 211 -2.93 2.23 -10.16
N SER A 212 -2.67 0.99 -9.75
CA SER A 212 -3.12 -0.21 -10.47
C SER A 212 -4.65 -0.33 -10.49
N ASP A 213 -5.33 -0.07 -9.37
CA ASP A 213 -6.79 -0.09 -9.29
C ASP A 213 -7.42 1.01 -10.16
N MET A 214 -6.81 2.19 -10.23
CA MET A 214 -7.18 3.30 -11.11
C MET A 214 -6.74 3.11 -12.58
N LYS A 215 -6.06 2.00 -12.92
CA LYS A 215 -5.60 1.65 -14.27
C LYS A 215 -4.58 2.64 -14.86
N LEU A 216 -3.80 3.29 -14.02
CA LEU A 216 -2.63 4.03 -14.48
C LEU A 216 -1.50 3.06 -14.84
N LYS A 217 -0.65 3.49 -15.78
CA LYS A 217 0.49 2.71 -16.21
C LYS A 217 1.76 3.24 -15.54
N ASP A 218 2.43 2.38 -14.80
CA ASP A 218 3.75 2.67 -14.24
C ASP A 218 4.80 2.76 -15.36
N VAL A 219 5.56 3.84 -15.38
CA VAL A 219 6.68 4.09 -16.28
C VAL A 219 7.96 4.46 -15.52
N THR A 220 7.97 4.23 -14.20
CA THR A 220 9.16 4.45 -13.36
C THR A 220 10.33 3.62 -13.89
N PRO A 221 11.53 4.19 -14.10
CA PRO A 221 12.70 3.43 -14.52
C PRO A 221 13.01 2.29 -13.55
N GLN A 222 13.18 1.09 -14.10
CA GLN A 222 13.36 -0.12 -13.27
C GLN A 222 14.62 -0.07 -12.41
N GLY A 223 15.73 0.47 -12.92
CA GLY A 223 16.98 0.59 -12.18
C GLY A 223 16.81 1.48 -10.94
N TYR A 224 16.11 2.62 -11.13
CA TYR A 224 15.76 3.52 -10.04
C TYR A 224 14.91 2.82 -8.97
N LEU A 225 13.79 2.21 -9.39
CA LEU A 225 12.86 1.55 -8.48
C LEU A 225 13.53 0.42 -7.68
N GLN A 226 14.38 -0.38 -8.34
CA GLN A 226 15.10 -1.47 -7.68
C GLN A 226 16.07 -0.96 -6.62
N SER A 227 16.77 0.15 -6.89
CA SER A 227 17.70 0.76 -5.92
C SER A 227 16.96 1.25 -4.69
N VAL A 228 15.90 2.05 -4.86
CA VAL A 228 15.09 2.59 -3.76
C VAL A 228 14.43 1.47 -2.95
N THR A 229 13.79 0.49 -3.60
CA THR A 229 13.15 -0.65 -2.91
C THR A 229 14.15 -1.47 -2.07
N SER A 230 15.44 -1.44 -2.44
CA SER A 230 16.51 -2.11 -1.68
C SER A 230 17.09 -1.22 -0.56
N GLY A 231 16.54 -0.04 -0.31
CA GLY A 231 17.06 0.94 0.66
C GLY A 231 18.37 1.60 0.22
N GLY A 232 18.67 1.57 -1.09
CA GLY A 232 19.88 2.17 -1.67
C GLY A 232 19.61 3.45 -2.44
N GLU A 233 20.67 4.19 -2.75
CA GLU A 233 20.58 5.35 -3.64
C GLU A 233 20.55 4.92 -5.11
N ALA A 234 19.79 5.67 -5.92
CA ALA A 234 19.75 5.43 -7.36
C ALA A 234 21.09 5.71 -8.03
N ALA A 235 21.51 4.86 -8.96
CA ALA A 235 22.69 5.13 -9.77
C ALA A 235 22.48 6.41 -10.61
N PRO A 236 23.53 7.20 -10.87
CA PRO A 236 23.40 8.44 -11.66
C PRO A 236 22.74 8.26 -13.02
N ALA A 237 22.99 7.11 -13.68
CA ALA A 237 22.37 6.81 -14.97
C ALA A 237 20.86 6.56 -14.86
N ASP A 238 20.41 5.85 -13.81
CA ASP A 238 19.00 5.57 -13.56
C ASP A 238 18.25 6.85 -13.18
N LEU A 239 18.90 7.73 -12.40
CA LEU A 239 18.36 9.03 -12.05
C LEU A 239 18.23 9.94 -13.27
N GLN A 240 19.22 9.93 -14.17
CA GLN A 240 19.16 10.66 -15.44
C GLN A 240 18.03 10.14 -16.32
N GLU A 241 17.88 8.82 -16.46
CA GLU A 241 16.75 8.21 -17.21
C GLU A 241 15.41 8.69 -16.67
N PHE A 242 15.29 8.78 -15.35
CA PHE A 242 14.05 9.26 -14.71
C PHE A 242 13.81 10.75 -14.99
N GLN A 243 14.84 11.60 -14.94
CA GLN A 243 14.71 13.01 -15.31
C GLN A 243 14.27 13.16 -16.80
N GLU A 244 14.90 12.45 -17.73
CA GLU A 244 14.54 12.46 -19.14
C GLU A 244 13.10 12.00 -19.38
N LEU A 245 12.60 11.04 -18.58
CA LEU A 245 11.22 10.58 -18.63
C LEU A 245 10.25 11.70 -18.24
N LEU A 246 10.56 12.48 -17.19
CA LEU A 246 9.75 13.63 -16.76
C LEU A 246 9.83 14.79 -17.75
N GLU A 247 10.99 15.05 -18.35
CA GLU A 247 11.22 16.10 -19.33
C GLU A 247 10.55 15.83 -20.68
N SER A 248 10.41 14.56 -21.05
CA SER A 248 9.84 14.13 -22.33
C SER A 248 8.34 13.89 -22.30
N ASP A 249 7.65 14.30 -21.24
CA ASP A 249 6.20 14.16 -21.06
C ASP A 249 5.69 12.70 -21.12
N LYS A 250 6.57 11.73 -20.89
CA LYS A 250 6.20 10.31 -20.85
C LYS A 250 5.51 9.91 -19.53
N ALA A 251 5.81 10.60 -18.44
CA ALA A 251 5.07 10.52 -17.20
C ALA A 251 4.10 11.70 -17.10
N LYS A 252 2.81 11.43 -16.95
CA LYS A 252 1.76 12.44 -16.80
C LYS A 252 1.48 12.81 -15.35
N LEU A 253 2.14 12.14 -14.41
CA LEU A 253 2.00 12.29 -12.97
C LEU A 253 3.25 11.77 -12.29
N LEU A 254 3.78 12.52 -11.32
CA LEU A 254 4.78 12.04 -10.36
C LEU A 254 4.11 11.78 -9.01
N VAL A 255 4.23 10.57 -8.49
CA VAL A 255 3.88 10.23 -7.12
C VAL A 255 5.14 10.38 -6.25
N ASP A 256 5.05 11.16 -5.19
CA ASP A 256 6.14 11.42 -4.27
C ASP A 256 5.75 11.01 -2.85
N ASN A 257 6.62 10.24 -2.16
CA ASN A 257 6.46 9.97 -0.74
C ASN A 257 7.27 11.00 0.07
N PRO A 258 6.65 12.00 0.71
CA PRO A 258 7.38 13.01 1.48
C PRO A 258 8.02 12.46 2.77
N GLN A 259 7.70 11.23 3.19
CA GLN A 259 8.29 10.58 4.37
C GLN A 259 9.63 9.92 4.04
N GLU A 260 9.84 9.51 2.79
CA GLU A 260 11.12 9.03 2.26
C GLU A 260 11.85 10.13 1.47
N SER A 261 12.29 11.17 2.17
CA SER A 261 13.00 12.27 1.51
C SER A 261 14.45 11.89 1.20
N SER A 262 14.85 12.04 -0.06
CA SER A 262 16.23 11.91 -0.52
C SER A 262 16.58 13.03 -1.50
N ASP A 263 17.88 13.25 -1.73
CA ASP A 263 18.35 14.22 -2.73
C ASP A 263 17.82 13.84 -4.13
N SER A 264 17.75 12.56 -4.43
CA SER A 264 17.19 12.04 -5.69
C SER A 264 15.70 12.35 -5.81
N ALA A 265 14.89 12.10 -4.78
CA ALA A 265 13.46 12.42 -4.77
C ALA A 265 13.22 13.93 -4.91
N ALA A 266 13.99 14.76 -4.19
CA ALA A 266 13.91 16.22 -4.29
C ALA A 266 14.25 16.73 -5.70
N LEU A 267 15.27 16.15 -6.35
CA LEU A 267 15.65 16.49 -7.72
C LEU A 267 14.54 16.11 -8.72
N LEU A 268 13.98 14.91 -8.62
CA LEU A 268 12.89 14.45 -9.49
C LEU A 268 11.63 15.30 -9.35
N LYS A 269 11.25 15.65 -8.12
CA LYS A 269 10.14 16.56 -7.82
C LYS A 269 10.35 17.95 -8.44
N LYS A 270 11.58 18.50 -8.33
CA LYS A 270 11.96 19.75 -8.99
C LYS A 270 11.87 19.64 -10.51
N THR A 271 12.37 18.55 -11.09
CA THR A 271 12.30 18.28 -12.55
C THR A 271 10.84 18.17 -13.01
N ALA A 272 10.00 17.42 -12.31
CA ALA A 272 8.56 17.31 -12.61
C ALA A 272 7.89 18.70 -12.61
N THR A 273 8.12 19.48 -11.56
CA THR A 273 7.54 20.84 -11.44
C THR A 273 7.98 21.75 -12.56
N ALA A 274 9.26 21.74 -12.92
CA ALA A 274 9.82 22.55 -14.01
C ALA A 274 9.20 22.20 -15.38
N ASN A 275 8.84 20.94 -15.58
CA ASN A 275 8.21 20.41 -16.80
C ASN A 275 6.69 20.30 -16.73
N LYS A 276 6.07 20.94 -15.73
CA LYS A 276 4.61 20.97 -15.53
C LYS A 276 3.97 19.58 -15.35
N VAL A 277 4.75 18.56 -14.96
CA VAL A 277 4.24 17.27 -14.56
C VAL A 277 3.64 17.41 -13.16
N PRO A 278 2.34 17.14 -12.96
CA PRO A 278 1.71 17.20 -11.65
C PRO A 278 2.41 16.28 -10.65
N VAL A 279 2.63 16.80 -9.43
CA VAL A 279 3.20 16.03 -8.32
C VAL A 279 2.11 15.77 -7.28
N ILE A 280 1.86 14.50 -6.97
CA ILE A 280 0.97 14.07 -5.90
C ILE A 280 1.79 13.53 -4.75
N GLU A 281 1.71 14.20 -3.61
CA GLU A 281 2.32 13.70 -2.37
C GLU A 281 1.40 12.67 -1.72
N ILE A 282 1.91 11.47 -1.49
CA ILE A 282 1.20 10.37 -0.84
C ILE A 282 2.09 9.81 0.27
N THR A 283 1.66 10.01 1.50
CA THR A 283 2.33 9.48 2.69
C THR A 283 2.00 8.01 2.91
N GLU A 284 2.85 7.29 3.61
CA GLU A 284 2.54 5.93 4.06
C GLU A 284 1.49 5.95 5.17
N GLN A 285 1.75 6.73 6.24
CA GLN A 285 0.80 6.87 7.32
C GLN A 285 -0.31 7.84 6.94
N MET A 286 -1.52 7.52 7.38
CA MET A 286 -2.68 8.37 7.20
C MET A 286 -2.49 9.69 7.97
N PRO A 287 -2.65 10.86 7.32
CA PRO A 287 -2.54 12.16 7.97
C PRO A 287 -3.57 12.34 9.10
N SER A 288 -3.23 13.13 10.11
CA SER A 288 -4.02 13.29 11.34
C SER A 288 -5.35 14.01 11.14
N ASP A 289 -5.52 14.73 10.03
CA ASP A 289 -6.77 15.39 9.61
C ASP A 289 -7.72 14.45 8.86
N GLN A 290 -7.26 13.25 8.55
CA GLN A 290 -8.07 12.20 7.94
C GLN A 290 -8.65 11.29 9.02
N HIS A 291 -9.95 10.98 8.93
CA HIS A 291 -10.67 10.28 9.99
C HIS A 291 -11.09 8.86 9.63
N THR A 292 -11.14 8.52 8.35
CA THR A 292 -11.45 7.19 7.84
C THR A 292 -10.46 6.79 6.75
N LEU A 293 -10.14 5.49 6.68
CA LEU A 293 -9.21 4.99 5.66
C LEU A 293 -9.76 5.21 4.25
N THR A 294 -11.03 4.88 4.04
CA THR A 294 -11.71 5.06 2.75
C THR A 294 -11.81 6.54 2.36
N GLY A 295 -12.10 7.42 3.34
CA GLY A 295 -12.17 8.88 3.13
C GLY A 295 -10.83 9.48 2.72
N TRP A 296 -9.73 9.05 3.36
CA TRP A 296 -8.39 9.49 2.97
C TRP A 296 -8.07 9.10 1.52
N ILE A 297 -8.28 7.83 1.16
CA ILE A 297 -8.02 7.37 -0.21
C ILE A 297 -8.92 8.07 -1.22
N SER A 298 -10.18 8.33 -0.87
CA SER A 298 -11.11 9.11 -1.71
C SER A 298 -10.58 10.52 -1.98
N SER A 299 -10.01 11.19 -0.97
CA SER A 299 -9.42 12.53 -1.14
C SER A 299 -8.18 12.51 -2.07
N LEU A 300 -7.38 11.45 -2.01
CA LEU A 300 -6.27 11.25 -2.95
C LEU A 300 -6.76 11.05 -4.38
N VAL A 301 -7.78 10.20 -4.59
CA VAL A 301 -8.38 9.97 -5.92
C VAL A 301 -8.99 11.25 -6.49
N GLU A 302 -9.66 12.05 -5.66
CA GLU A 302 -10.21 13.34 -6.06
C GLU A 302 -9.10 14.32 -6.45
N THR A 303 -8.04 14.43 -5.67
CA THR A 303 -6.89 15.29 -5.93
C THR A 303 -6.22 14.91 -7.25
N MET A 304 -5.92 13.62 -7.45
CA MET A 304 -5.37 13.13 -8.71
C MET A 304 -6.27 13.43 -9.91
N THR A 305 -7.58 13.23 -9.75
CA THR A 305 -8.55 13.50 -10.80
C THR A 305 -8.54 14.98 -11.22
N LYS A 306 -8.47 15.89 -10.26
CA LYS A 306 -8.41 17.34 -10.52
C LYS A 306 -7.10 17.73 -11.21
N GLN A 307 -5.96 17.24 -10.72
CA GLN A 307 -4.65 17.61 -11.26
C GLN A 307 -4.41 17.05 -12.66
N VAL A 308 -4.77 15.78 -12.92
CA VAL A 308 -4.66 15.20 -14.26
C VAL A 308 -5.60 15.91 -15.25
N ALA A 309 -6.80 16.30 -14.82
CA ALA A 309 -7.72 17.06 -15.68
C ALA A 309 -7.20 18.45 -16.00
N ALA A 310 -6.59 19.15 -15.04
CA ALA A 310 -6.01 20.49 -15.24
C ALA A 310 -4.83 20.42 -16.23
N ALA A 311 -3.90 19.48 -16.05
CA ALA A 311 -2.77 19.30 -16.96
C ALA A 311 -3.20 19.02 -18.42
N GLN A 312 -4.24 18.23 -18.63
CA GLN A 312 -4.80 17.96 -19.96
C GLN A 312 -5.48 19.18 -20.61
N THR A 313 -5.94 20.14 -19.82
CA THR A 313 -6.54 21.38 -20.34
C THR A 313 -5.44 22.33 -20.82
N ASP A 314 -4.40 22.49 -20.04
CA ASP A 314 -3.23 23.33 -20.39
C ASP A 314 -2.51 22.84 -21.67
N GLU A 315 -2.43 21.53 -21.89
CA GLU A 315 -1.90 20.94 -23.12
C GLU A 315 -2.74 21.31 -24.35
N LYS A 316 -4.08 21.32 -24.23
CA LYS A 316 -4.99 21.66 -25.33
C LYS A 316 -4.92 23.14 -25.69
N ASP A 317 -4.84 24.02 -24.70
CA ASP A 317 -4.75 25.46 -24.93
C ASP A 317 -3.41 25.84 -25.57
N SER A 318 -2.30 25.23 -25.12
CA SER A 318 -0.97 25.40 -25.73
C SER A 318 -0.91 24.91 -27.19
N SER A 319 -1.63 23.85 -27.52
CA SER A 319 -1.66 23.31 -28.90
C SER A 319 -2.54 24.14 -29.84
N ASN A 320 -3.49 24.88 -29.34
CA ASN A 320 -4.41 25.72 -30.12
C ASN A 320 -3.80 27.09 -30.45
N ASP A 321 -2.89 27.59 -29.61
CA ASP A 321 -2.22 28.90 -29.81
C ASP A 321 -1.12 28.83 -30.90
N THR A 322 -0.65 27.65 -31.26
CA THR A 322 0.35 27.42 -32.34
C THR A 322 -0.27 27.28 -33.74
N SER A 323 -1.60 27.27 -33.87
CA SER A 323 -2.28 27.06 -35.16
C SER A 323 -2.85 28.31 -35.83
N ASP A 324 -2.76 29.52 -35.21
CA ASP A 324 -3.32 30.75 -35.78
C ASP A 324 -2.24 31.73 -36.28
N GLY A 325 -1.19 31.22 -36.88
CA GLY A 325 -0.12 31.97 -37.53
C GLY A 325 -0.03 31.68 -39.03
N THR A 326 -1.13 31.92 -39.81
CA THR A 326 -1.03 31.76 -41.26
C THR A 326 -1.51 32.97 -42.02
N ALA A 327 -0.57 33.53 -42.75
CA ALA A 327 -0.66 34.22 -44.04
C ALA A 327 -1.52 35.50 -44.10
N THR A 328 -0.80 36.59 -44.12
CA THR A 328 -1.15 37.67 -45.04
C THR A 328 0.00 37.93 -46.01
N ASP A 329 -0.18 37.49 -47.23
CA ASP A 329 0.53 37.95 -48.40
C ASP A 329 0.45 39.46 -48.54
N ALA A 330 1.58 40.13 -48.67
CA ALA A 330 1.67 41.42 -49.36
C ALA A 330 3.07 41.61 -49.94
N ASN A 331 3.16 41.23 -51.20
CA ASN A 331 4.12 41.68 -52.18
C ASN A 331 4.38 43.20 -52.14
N THR A 332 5.64 43.68 -51.98
CA THR A 332 6.19 44.85 -52.72
C THR A 332 7.68 44.78 -52.79
N GLN A 333 8.13 44.93 -53.99
CA GLN A 333 9.50 44.98 -54.51
C GLN A 333 10.31 46.18 -53.94
N ASP A 334 11.61 45.99 -53.90
CA ASP A 334 12.66 46.78 -54.56
C ASP A 334 13.77 47.31 -53.63
N ALA A 335 15.01 47.19 -54.19
CA ALA A 335 16.25 47.95 -53.97
C ALA A 335 17.25 47.44 -52.90
N SER A 336 18.20 46.67 -53.42
CA SER A 336 19.64 46.66 -52.98
C SER A 336 20.33 47.96 -53.36
N PRO A 337 21.44 48.47 -52.72
CA PRO A 337 22.71 47.75 -52.78
C PRO A 337 23.61 47.83 -51.54
N SER A 338 24.53 46.86 -51.44
CA SER A 338 25.81 46.86 -50.68
C SER A 338 26.80 47.90 -51.25
N PRO A 339 28.06 48.10 -50.73
CA PRO A 339 28.79 47.50 -49.59
C PRO A 339 29.73 48.55 -48.89
N SER A 340 30.42 48.18 -47.78
CA SER A 340 31.82 48.58 -47.44
C SER A 340 32.19 48.10 -46.04
N SER A 341 33.05 47.17 -45.84
CA SER A 341 34.55 47.17 -45.76
C SER A 341 35.14 47.57 -44.43
N ALA A 342 35.93 46.68 -43.91
CA ALA A 342 37.21 46.82 -43.16
C ALA A 342 37.10 47.21 -41.68
N SER A 343 37.86 46.72 -40.73
CA SER A 343 39.16 46.06 -40.64
C SER A 343 39.46 45.78 -39.14
N GLN A 344 40.09 44.67 -38.90
CA GLN A 344 41.27 44.38 -38.07
C GLN A 344 41.47 45.10 -36.71
N SER A 345 41.71 44.31 -35.67
CA SER A 345 43.04 43.97 -35.08
C SER A 345 42.82 43.28 -33.74
N ALA A 346 43.21 42.10 -33.55
CA ALA A 346 44.38 41.46 -32.97
C ALA A 346 44.96 42.10 -31.72
N SER A 347 44.98 41.36 -30.64
CA SER A 347 46.18 41.10 -29.80
C SER A 347 45.83 40.26 -28.55
N ASP A 348 46.29 39.04 -28.53
CA ASP A 348 46.80 38.29 -27.39
C ASP A 348 48.22 38.87 -27.04
N PRO A 349 48.92 38.57 -25.93
CA PRO A 349 48.98 37.32 -25.18
C PRO A 349 49.37 37.43 -23.67
N SER A 350 49.40 36.23 -23.07
CA SER A 350 50.34 35.74 -22.01
C SER A 350 50.20 36.31 -20.59
N SER A 351 50.31 35.59 -19.51
CA SER A 351 51.09 34.42 -19.12
C SER A 351 50.96 34.19 -17.61
N SER A 352 51.00 32.90 -17.25
CA SER A 352 51.72 32.35 -16.09
C SER A 352 51.25 32.73 -14.67
N THR A 353 51.02 31.86 -13.72
CA THR A 353 51.86 30.84 -13.12
C THR A 353 51.10 30.18 -11.95
N SER A 354 51.12 28.90 -11.87
CA SER A 354 51.06 28.19 -10.57
C SER A 354 52.41 28.38 -9.83
N PRO A 355 52.59 28.04 -8.52
CA PRO A 355 52.26 26.77 -7.91
C PRO A 355 51.99 26.73 -6.39
N SER A 356 51.49 25.60 -5.91
CA SER A 356 52.05 24.73 -4.83
C SER A 356 51.82 25.03 -3.36
N SER A 357 51.33 23.99 -2.71
CA SER A 357 51.78 23.32 -1.47
C SER A 357 51.14 23.67 -0.11
N ALA A 358 50.55 22.63 0.42
CA ALA A 358 50.75 22.01 1.74
C ALA A 358 50.32 22.77 3.02
N GLN A 359 49.34 22.23 3.68
CA GLN A 359 49.45 21.41 4.89
C GLN A 359 48.14 20.71 5.15
#